data_853c4669ce4547c45dfd849b8a2be4d6
#
_entry.id   853c4669ce4547c45dfd849b8a2be4d6
#
_cell.length_a   1.000
_cell.length_b   1.000
_cell.length_c   1.000
_cell.angle_alpha   90.00
_cell.angle_beta   90.00
_cell.angle_gamma   90.00
#
_symmetry.space_group_name_H-M   'P 1'
#
loop_
_entity.id
_entity.type
_entity.pdbx_description
1 polymer ?
#
loop_
_entity_poly.entity_id
_entity_poly.type
_entity_poly.pdbx_seq_one_letter_code
_entity_poly.pdbx_strand_id
1 'polypeptide(L)'
;MKWMRIKSKQCLMMNDPYFRVELLSSTLDPQTLIWQAMHQDYSELLVADEEAPSESKAGEIAIKRLLAGGRGHFGVLEHPSITFSVGYFPHSVMQQARTHRVGVRFDVQSMRYTGKRIGPAAAG
;
A
#
# COMPACT_ATOMS: atom_id res chain seq x y z
N MET A 1 -3.24 19.69 -13.63
CA MET A 1 -3.86 18.39 -13.41
C MET A 1 -4.43 18.36 -11.99
N LYS A 2 -5.75 18.36 -11.83
CA LYS A 2 -6.43 18.53 -10.54
C LYS A 2 -6.40 17.19 -9.81
N TRP A 3 -5.69 17.09 -8.71
CA TRP A 3 -5.72 15.93 -7.82
C TRP A 3 -7.14 15.68 -7.35
N MET A 4 -7.65 14.50 -7.68
CA MET A 4 -8.96 14.07 -7.18
C MET A 4 -8.79 13.76 -5.70
N ARG A 5 -9.17 14.74 -4.86
CA ARG A 5 -9.33 14.55 -3.43
C ARG A 5 -10.44 13.51 -3.26
N ILE A 6 -10.07 12.28 -3.04
CA ILE A 6 -11.03 11.25 -2.62
C ILE A 6 -11.55 11.72 -1.26
N LYS A 7 -12.72 12.33 -1.29
CA LYS A 7 -13.47 12.60 -0.05
C LYS A 7 -13.89 11.24 0.49
N SER A 8 -13.11 10.72 1.43
CA SER A 8 -13.37 9.51 2.17
C SER A 8 -14.58 9.68 3.09
N LYS A 9 -15.78 9.78 2.52
CA LYS A 9 -17.05 9.78 3.29
C LYS A 9 -17.85 8.49 3.15
N GLN A 10 -17.19 7.39 2.81
CA GLN A 10 -17.84 6.07 2.81
C GLN A 10 -16.80 4.99 3.15
N CYS A 11 -16.21 5.08 4.32
CA CYS A 11 -15.56 3.92 4.90
C CYS A 11 -16.46 3.37 6.01
N LEU A 12 -16.84 2.14 5.79
CA LEU A 12 -17.55 1.22 6.66
C LEU A 12 -17.74 1.65 8.12
N MET A 13 -18.98 1.51 8.56
CA MET A 13 -19.51 1.51 9.90
C MET A 13 -18.62 0.85 10.96
N MET A 14 -17.57 1.52 11.36
CA MET A 14 -17.10 1.44 12.73
C MET A 14 -17.61 2.70 13.41
N ASN A 15 -18.53 2.53 14.33
CA ASN A 15 -19.11 3.62 15.14
C ASN A 15 -18.09 4.24 16.13
N ASP A 16 -16.80 4.12 15.82
CA ASP A 16 -15.75 4.77 16.60
C ASP A 16 -15.44 6.13 15.94
N PRO A 17 -15.82 7.24 16.55
CA PRO A 17 -15.59 8.58 16.00
C PRO A 17 -14.10 8.93 15.90
N TYR A 18 -13.23 8.15 16.53
CA TYR A 18 -11.80 8.38 16.58
C TYR A 18 -11.02 7.55 15.57
N PHE A 19 -11.59 6.44 15.04
CA PHE A 19 -10.90 5.63 14.04
C PHE A 19 -10.59 6.45 12.79
N ARG A 20 -9.32 6.48 12.43
CA ARG A 20 -8.84 7.30 11.33
C ARG A 20 -7.81 6.56 10.48
N VAL A 21 -7.98 6.66 9.17
CA VAL A 21 -7.03 6.16 8.17
C VAL A 21 -6.68 7.29 7.22
N GLU A 22 -5.39 7.58 7.09
CA GLU A 22 -4.87 8.62 6.21
C GLU A 22 -3.85 8.03 5.24
N LEU A 23 -3.98 8.35 3.97
CA LEU A 23 -2.97 8.03 2.96
C LEU A 23 -1.76 8.97 3.15
N LEU A 24 -0.59 8.41 3.42
CA LEU A 24 0.65 9.18 3.53
C LEU A 24 1.40 9.24 2.21
N SER A 25 1.47 8.14 1.50
CA SER A 25 2.21 8.03 0.24
C SER A 25 1.69 6.88 -0.61
N SER A 26 1.80 7.01 -1.91
CA SER A 26 1.59 5.91 -2.86
C SER A 26 2.53 6.08 -4.04
N THR A 27 2.84 4.97 -4.70
CA THR A 27 3.50 5.00 -6.01
C THR A 27 2.62 5.77 -7.00
N LEU A 28 3.22 6.68 -7.76
CA LEU A 28 2.49 7.59 -8.63
C LEU A 28 1.76 6.84 -9.76
N ASP A 29 2.51 6.09 -10.55
CA ASP A 29 2.01 5.32 -11.69
C ASP A 29 2.32 3.82 -11.46
N PRO A 30 1.54 3.14 -10.61
CA PRO A 30 1.88 1.80 -10.14
C PRO A 30 1.86 0.74 -11.26
N GLN A 31 0.98 0.88 -12.23
CA GLN A 31 0.89 -0.08 -13.33
C GLN A 31 2.06 0.09 -14.31
N THR A 32 2.49 1.33 -14.55
CA THR A 32 3.68 1.62 -15.33
C THR A 32 4.93 1.07 -14.66
N LEU A 33 5.06 1.21 -13.34
CA LEU A 33 6.18 0.65 -12.59
C LEU A 33 6.20 -0.88 -12.66
N ILE A 34 5.04 -1.54 -12.54
CA ILE A 34 4.92 -3.00 -12.71
C ILE A 34 5.35 -3.40 -14.13
N TRP A 35 4.91 -2.66 -15.14
CA TRP A 35 5.29 -2.92 -16.53
C TRP A 35 6.80 -2.78 -16.73
N GLN A 36 7.42 -1.74 -16.21
CA GLN A 36 8.87 -1.53 -16.28
C GLN A 36 9.64 -2.66 -15.61
N ALA A 37 9.22 -3.05 -14.40
CA ALA A 37 9.84 -4.15 -13.67
C ALA A 37 9.73 -5.48 -14.42
N MET A 38 8.58 -5.76 -15.05
CA MET A 38 8.39 -6.93 -15.89
C MET A 38 9.19 -6.85 -17.19
N HIS A 39 9.27 -5.68 -17.81
CA HIS A 39 9.93 -5.46 -19.09
C HIS A 39 11.45 -5.59 -18.97
N GLN A 40 12.00 -5.25 -17.80
CA GLN A 40 13.43 -5.39 -17.50
C GLN A 40 13.96 -6.83 -17.72
N ASP A 41 13.10 -7.83 -17.56
CA ASP A 41 13.53 -9.24 -17.68
C ASP A 41 13.88 -9.66 -19.12
N TYR A 42 13.40 -8.91 -20.12
CA TYR A 42 13.57 -9.29 -21.53
C TYR A 42 13.87 -8.12 -22.47
N SER A 43 14.02 -6.91 -21.96
CA SER A 43 14.42 -5.76 -22.76
C SER A 43 15.91 -5.85 -23.14
N GLU A 44 16.23 -5.47 -24.36
CA GLU A 44 17.61 -5.33 -24.85
C GLU A 44 18.21 -3.97 -24.45
N LEU A 45 17.37 -3.00 -24.06
CA LEU A 45 17.75 -1.66 -23.63
C LEU A 45 17.57 -1.51 -22.14
N LEU A 46 18.14 -0.46 -21.58
CA LEU A 46 17.82 -0.04 -20.22
C LEU A 46 16.38 0.49 -20.21
N VAL A 47 15.51 -0.12 -19.42
CA VAL A 47 14.06 0.21 -19.38
C VAL A 47 13.79 1.68 -19.09
N ALA A 48 14.71 2.35 -18.37
CA ALA A 48 14.60 3.79 -18.10
C ALA A 48 14.74 4.66 -19.38
N ASP A 49 15.33 4.13 -20.44
CA ASP A 49 15.54 4.82 -21.72
C ASP A 49 14.41 4.50 -22.72
N GLU A 50 13.50 3.60 -22.36
CA GLU A 50 12.38 3.22 -23.19
C GLU A 50 11.13 4.03 -22.90
N GLU A 51 10.33 4.28 -23.93
CA GLU A 51 9.03 4.93 -23.76
C GLU A 51 8.02 3.95 -23.17
N ALA A 52 7.60 4.21 -21.94
CA ALA A 52 6.60 3.41 -21.26
C ALA A 52 5.21 3.62 -21.90
N PRO A 53 4.38 2.57 -21.98
CA PRO A 53 2.98 2.73 -22.38
C PRO A 53 2.21 3.59 -21.36
N SER A 54 1.03 4.07 -21.75
CA SER A 54 0.15 4.75 -20.80
C SER A 54 -0.17 3.85 -19.60
N GLU A 55 -0.45 4.45 -18.44
CA GLU A 55 -0.75 3.75 -17.19
C GLU A 55 -1.83 2.66 -17.37
N SER A 56 -2.92 2.98 -18.06
CA SER A 56 -3.99 2.02 -18.35
C SER A 56 -3.50 0.86 -19.22
N LYS A 57 -2.69 1.15 -20.24
CA LYS A 57 -2.16 0.12 -21.13
C LYS A 57 -1.13 -0.78 -20.44
N ALA A 58 -0.31 -0.20 -19.58
CA ALA A 58 0.61 -0.93 -18.71
C ALA A 58 -0.13 -1.93 -17.84
N GLY A 59 -1.24 -1.51 -17.23
CA GLY A 59 -2.11 -2.37 -16.42
C GLY A 59 -2.72 -3.54 -17.22
N GLU A 60 -3.25 -3.27 -18.42
CA GLU A 60 -3.76 -4.33 -19.29
C GLU A 60 -2.68 -5.39 -19.60
N ILE A 61 -1.47 -4.93 -19.93
CA ILE A 61 -0.33 -5.82 -20.23
C ILE A 61 0.04 -6.64 -19.01
N ALA A 62 0.14 -6.01 -17.84
CA ALA A 62 0.45 -6.67 -16.57
C ALA A 62 -0.58 -7.75 -16.23
N ILE A 63 -1.88 -7.44 -16.32
CA ILE A 63 -2.95 -8.42 -16.10
C ILE A 63 -2.82 -9.59 -17.05
N LYS A 64 -2.67 -9.31 -18.34
CA LYS A 64 -2.60 -10.35 -19.38
C LYS A 64 -1.36 -11.25 -19.24
N ARG A 65 -0.23 -10.69 -18.85
CA ARG A 65 1.05 -11.42 -18.79
C ARG A 65 1.29 -12.11 -17.46
N LEU A 66 0.88 -11.49 -16.36
CA LEU A 66 1.18 -11.97 -15.00
C LEU A 66 0.01 -12.75 -14.38
N LEU A 67 -1.22 -12.27 -14.53
CA LEU A 67 -2.37 -12.82 -13.82
C LEU A 67 -3.16 -13.80 -14.67
N ALA A 68 -3.39 -13.49 -15.95
CA ALA A 68 -4.09 -14.38 -16.87
C ALA A 68 -3.15 -15.50 -17.33
N GLY A 69 -3.37 -16.70 -16.84
CA GLY A 69 -2.63 -17.90 -17.30
C GLY A 69 -1.67 -18.53 -16.30
N GLY A 70 -1.65 -18.08 -15.06
CA GLY A 70 -0.93 -18.77 -13.96
C GLY A 70 0.59 -18.88 -14.15
N ARG A 71 1.21 -17.96 -14.87
CA ARG A 71 2.66 -18.00 -15.19
C ARG A 71 3.58 -17.65 -14.02
N GLY A 72 3.03 -17.21 -12.88
CA GLY A 72 3.72 -17.21 -11.58
C GLY A 72 4.80 -16.15 -11.36
N HIS A 73 4.99 -15.18 -12.25
CA HIS A 73 5.99 -14.12 -12.06
C HIS A 73 5.40 -12.94 -11.28
N PHE A 74 5.09 -13.16 -9.99
CA PHE A 74 4.41 -12.17 -9.16
C PHE A 74 5.34 -11.17 -8.46
N GLY A 75 6.66 -11.39 -8.47
CA GLY A 75 7.64 -10.52 -7.79
C GLY A 75 7.56 -9.06 -8.23
N VAL A 76 7.23 -8.79 -9.49
CA VAL A 76 7.08 -7.43 -10.03
C VAL A 76 5.93 -6.66 -9.40
N LEU A 77 4.93 -7.34 -8.82
CA LEU A 77 3.81 -6.72 -8.11
C LEU A 77 4.21 -6.12 -6.75
N GLU A 78 5.41 -6.45 -6.25
CA GLU A 78 5.93 -5.93 -4.99
C GLU A 78 6.60 -4.56 -5.12
N HIS A 79 6.84 -4.07 -6.35
CA HIS A 79 7.46 -2.76 -6.57
C HIS A 79 6.57 -1.57 -6.18
N PRO A 80 5.28 -1.52 -6.54
CA PRO A 80 4.42 -0.45 -6.08
C PRO A 80 4.12 -0.56 -4.59
N SER A 81 3.98 0.57 -3.93
CA SER A 81 3.66 0.61 -2.51
C SER A 81 2.62 1.68 -2.18
N ILE A 82 1.86 1.43 -1.11
CA ILE A 82 0.93 2.38 -0.51
C ILE A 82 1.21 2.42 0.99
N THR A 83 1.36 3.60 1.54
CA THR A 83 1.60 3.81 2.98
C THR A 83 0.43 4.55 3.61
N PHE A 84 -0.11 3.98 4.67
CA PHE A 84 -1.19 4.57 5.45
C PHE A 84 -0.74 4.89 6.87
N SER A 85 -1.23 6.00 7.42
CA SER A 85 -1.28 6.22 8.86
C SER A 85 -2.64 5.78 9.38
N VAL A 86 -2.64 4.90 10.37
CA VAL A 86 -3.88 4.36 10.97
C VAL A 86 -3.84 4.60 12.47
N GLY A 87 -4.87 5.24 13.00
CA GLY A 87 -4.95 5.59 14.40
C GLY A 87 -6.26 5.21 15.07
N TYR A 88 -6.22 5.23 16.41
CA TYR A 88 -7.40 5.07 17.27
C TYR A 88 -8.12 3.73 17.12
N PHE A 89 -7.38 2.65 17.06
CA PHE A 89 -7.96 1.31 17.11
C PHE A 89 -7.21 0.41 18.10
N PRO A 90 -7.85 -0.66 18.60
CA PRO A 90 -7.28 -1.48 19.67
C PRO A 90 -5.93 -2.11 19.28
N HIS A 91 -4.97 -2.07 20.21
CA HIS A 91 -3.65 -2.68 20.01
C HIS A 91 -3.73 -4.19 19.72
N SER A 92 -4.75 -4.86 20.25
CA SER A 92 -5.02 -6.29 19.97
C SER A 92 -5.25 -6.57 18.48
N VAL A 93 -5.89 -5.65 17.75
CA VAL A 93 -6.08 -5.76 16.30
C VAL A 93 -4.73 -5.73 15.58
N MET A 94 -3.80 -4.88 16.03
CA MET A 94 -2.44 -4.85 15.48
C MET A 94 -1.66 -6.12 15.71
N GLN A 95 -1.86 -6.78 16.85
CA GLN A 95 -1.21 -8.06 17.12
C GLN A 95 -1.58 -9.09 16.06
N GLN A 96 -2.85 -9.15 15.68
CA GLN A 96 -3.33 -10.04 14.63
C GLN A 96 -2.90 -9.56 13.23
N ALA A 97 -3.05 -8.28 12.92
CA ALA A 97 -2.64 -7.72 11.63
C ALA A 97 -1.16 -8.00 11.30
N ARG A 98 -0.28 -7.92 12.28
CA ARG A 98 1.16 -8.19 12.15
C ARG A 98 1.51 -9.65 11.83
N THR A 99 0.57 -10.57 11.90
CA THR A 99 0.77 -11.95 11.45
C THR A 99 0.82 -12.05 9.92
N HIS A 100 0.22 -11.09 9.22
CA HIS A 100 0.27 -10.98 7.76
C HIS A 100 1.57 -10.25 7.36
N ARG A 101 2.52 -11.02 6.83
CA ARG A 101 3.87 -10.48 6.53
C ARG A 101 4.16 -10.32 5.05
N VAL A 102 3.47 -11.04 4.18
CA VAL A 102 3.72 -10.99 2.75
C VAL A 102 3.14 -9.70 2.17
N GLY A 103 4.00 -8.87 1.61
CA GLY A 103 3.64 -7.61 0.98
C GLY A 103 3.19 -6.49 1.95
N VAL A 104 3.19 -6.74 3.28
CA VAL A 104 2.74 -5.75 4.27
C VAL A 104 3.80 -5.52 5.35
N ARG A 105 4.04 -4.25 5.68
CA ARG A 105 4.92 -3.83 6.78
C ARG A 105 4.18 -2.95 7.75
N PHE A 106 4.52 -3.07 9.04
CA PHE A 106 3.85 -2.35 10.11
C PHE A 106 4.87 -1.71 11.04
N ASP A 107 4.73 -0.39 11.23
CA ASP A 107 5.36 0.34 12.31
C ASP A 107 4.29 0.71 13.33
N VAL A 108 4.42 0.19 14.53
CA VAL A 108 3.42 0.34 15.58
C VAL A 108 3.97 1.16 16.72
N GLN A 109 3.16 2.07 17.25
CA GLN A 109 3.54 2.91 18.38
C GLN A 109 4.00 2.04 19.56
N SER A 110 5.22 2.30 20.03
CA SER A 110 5.81 1.52 21.11
C SER A 110 5.29 1.97 22.47
N MET A 111 4.73 1.06 23.24
CA MET A 111 4.32 1.28 24.63
C MET A 111 5.50 1.75 25.53
N ARG A 112 6.73 1.40 25.19
CA ARG A 112 7.93 1.85 25.92
C ARG A 112 8.10 3.37 25.86
N TYR A 113 7.75 3.99 24.72
CA TYR A 113 7.87 5.43 24.54
C TYR A 113 6.61 6.20 24.92
N THR A 114 5.46 5.56 24.86
CA THR A 114 4.15 6.21 25.06
C THR A 114 3.48 5.85 26.37
N GLY A 115 4.04 4.94 27.17
CA GLY A 115 3.46 4.47 28.42
C GLY A 115 3.14 5.60 29.41
N LYS A 116 3.96 6.65 29.46
CA LYS A 116 3.70 7.84 30.29
C LYS A 116 2.44 8.62 29.90
N ARG A 117 1.97 8.48 28.66
CA ARG A 117 0.75 9.14 28.16
C ARG A 117 -0.50 8.30 28.45
N ILE A 118 -0.32 6.99 28.61
CA ILE A 118 -1.42 6.05 28.83
C ILE A 118 -1.75 5.92 30.32
N GLY A 119 -0.74 6.06 31.20
CA GLY A 119 -0.91 5.94 32.64
C GLY A 119 -2.00 6.85 33.22
N PRO A 120 -2.02 8.16 32.92
CA PRO A 120 -3.09 9.06 33.40
C PRO A 120 -4.47 8.74 32.83
N ALA A 121 -4.56 8.25 31.59
CA ALA A 121 -5.83 7.91 30.95
C ALA A 121 -6.43 6.59 31.44
N ALA A 122 -5.61 5.70 32.01
CA ALA A 122 -6.03 4.43 32.58
C ALA A 122 -6.40 4.53 34.07
N ALA A 123 -6.07 5.65 34.71
CA ALA A 123 -6.30 5.90 36.14
C ALA A 123 -7.57 6.76 36.44
N GLY A 124 -8.31 7.16 35.37
CA GLY A 124 -9.52 7.97 35.44
C GLY A 124 -10.82 7.11 35.41
#